data_8ba5895155c72b6a884b412e29214a12
#
_entry.id   8ba5895155c72b6a884b412e29214a12
#
_cell.length_a   1.000
_cell.length_b   1.000
_cell.length_c   1.000
_cell.angle_alpha   90.00
_cell.angle_beta   90.00
_cell.angle_gamma   90.00
#
_symmetry.space_group_name_H-M   'P 1'
#
loop_
_entity.id
_entity.type
_entity.pdbx_description
1 polymer ?
#
loop_
_entity_poly.entity_id
_entity_poly.type
_entity_poly.pdbx_seq_one_letter_code
_entity_poly.pdbx_strand_id
1 'polypeptide(L)'
;MNVLGIGSLLLICAYAGLVVFAFYHDCDPITTRQVEKKDQIFPLFVMQVMGDYPGVPGLFVAGVFSGALSTVSSGLNSLAAVCLRDFIQSGCSIQLTETRATFITKMLAVAFGICGYGVVFAVKYLPGVLEVRTKRPFLIHLISINFRQLWVFSVL
;
A
#
# COMPACT_ATOMS: atom_id res chain seq x y z
N MET A 1 2.72 22.70 -4.22
CA MET A 1 1.73 22.30 -3.18
C MET A 1 1.87 20.84 -2.73
N ASN A 2 2.25 19.90 -3.58
CA ASN A 2 2.40 18.47 -3.20
C ASN A 2 3.48 18.20 -2.14
N VAL A 3 4.61 18.93 -2.17
CA VAL A 3 5.74 18.71 -1.24
C VAL A 3 5.35 19.01 0.21
N LEU A 4 4.58 20.06 0.43
CA LEU A 4 4.08 20.43 1.78
C LEU A 4 3.10 19.37 2.31
N GLY A 5 2.23 18.84 1.45
CA GLY A 5 1.28 17.79 1.84
C GLY A 5 1.97 16.47 2.21
N ILE A 6 2.97 16.06 1.43
CA ILE A 6 3.74 14.85 1.73
C ILE A 6 4.60 15.04 2.98
N GLY A 7 5.22 16.21 3.12
CA GLY A 7 6.02 16.55 4.31
C GLY A 7 5.20 16.51 5.59
N SER A 8 4.00 17.09 5.59
CA SER A 8 3.11 17.08 6.74
C SER A 8 2.64 15.65 7.10
N LEU A 9 2.34 14.84 6.10
CA LEU A 9 1.93 13.44 6.30
C LEU A 9 3.06 12.61 6.91
N LEU A 10 4.30 12.78 6.44
CA LEU A 10 5.47 12.12 7.01
C LEU A 10 5.72 12.53 8.47
N LEU A 11 5.56 13.83 8.79
CA LEU A 11 5.69 14.31 10.17
C LEU A 11 4.63 13.71 11.09
N ILE A 12 3.37 13.60 10.64
CA ILE A 12 2.30 12.98 11.40
C ILE A 12 2.59 11.48 11.64
N CYS A 13 3.05 10.77 10.60
CA CYS A 13 3.42 9.35 10.74
C CYS A 13 4.61 9.16 11.69
N ALA A 14 5.63 10.02 11.61
CA ALA A 14 6.78 9.98 12.51
C ALA A 14 6.35 10.25 13.97
N TYR A 15 5.50 11.26 14.18
CA TYR A 15 4.95 11.56 15.49
C TYR A 15 4.13 10.40 16.07
N ALA A 16 3.26 9.80 15.28
CA ALA A 16 2.49 8.62 15.68
C ALA A 16 3.41 7.45 16.08
N GLY A 17 4.48 7.21 15.31
CA GLY A 17 5.49 6.20 15.66
C GLY A 17 6.20 6.48 16.98
N LEU A 18 6.54 7.74 17.28
CA LEU A 18 7.15 8.13 18.56
C LEU A 18 6.20 7.93 19.74
N VAL A 19 4.92 8.22 19.58
CA VAL A 19 3.90 8.01 20.61
C VAL A 19 3.77 6.52 20.93
N VAL A 20 3.69 5.66 19.92
CA VAL A 20 3.63 4.20 20.12
C VAL A 20 4.91 3.69 20.80
N PHE A 21 6.07 4.18 20.39
CA PHE A 21 7.34 3.81 21.00
C PHE A 21 7.40 4.22 22.48
N ALA A 22 6.96 5.44 22.81
CA ALA A 22 6.91 5.92 24.18
C ALA A 22 5.94 5.10 25.06
N PHE A 23 4.82 4.68 24.50
CA PHE A 23 3.82 3.88 25.22
C PHE A 23 4.34 2.47 25.56
N TYR A 24 5.12 1.86 24.67
CA TYR A 24 5.69 0.53 24.86
C TYR A 24 7.15 0.54 25.34
N HIS A 25 7.64 1.65 25.88
CA HIS A 25 9.03 1.80 26.33
C HIS A 25 9.41 0.75 27.38
N ASP A 26 8.55 0.51 28.36
CA ASP A 26 8.83 -0.39 29.48
C ASP A 26 8.44 -1.84 29.22
N CYS A 27 7.56 -2.08 28.24
CA CYS A 27 7.04 -3.41 27.96
C CYS A 27 6.83 -3.63 26.46
N ASP A 28 7.78 -4.30 25.82
CA ASP A 28 7.71 -4.60 24.39
C ASP A 28 6.65 -5.70 24.11
N PRO A 29 5.60 -5.42 23.32
CA PRO A 29 4.54 -6.37 23.02
C PRO A 29 5.00 -7.57 22.20
N ILE A 30 6.16 -7.50 21.53
CA ILE A 30 6.75 -8.63 20.81
C ILE A 30 7.39 -9.59 21.81
N THR A 31 8.14 -9.08 22.76
CA THR A 31 8.82 -9.88 23.80
C THR A 31 7.80 -10.57 24.71
N THR A 32 6.70 -9.91 25.00
CA THR A 32 5.58 -10.46 25.80
C THR A 32 4.63 -11.36 25.00
N ARG A 33 4.91 -11.58 23.69
CA ARG A 33 4.09 -12.40 22.78
C ARG A 33 2.63 -11.96 22.66
N GLN A 34 2.34 -10.70 22.91
CA GLN A 34 1.01 -10.14 22.65
C GLN A 34 0.75 -9.98 21.16
N VAL A 35 1.82 -9.81 20.36
CA VAL A 35 1.78 -9.78 18.90
C VAL A 35 2.90 -10.64 18.34
N GLU A 36 2.62 -11.28 17.20
CA GLU A 36 3.61 -12.11 16.51
C GLU A 36 4.46 -11.29 15.51
N LYS A 37 3.90 -10.20 14.98
CA LYS A 37 4.51 -9.39 13.94
C LYS A 37 4.53 -7.92 14.32
N LYS A 38 5.59 -7.23 13.89
CA LYS A 38 5.76 -5.78 14.12
C LYS A 38 4.61 -4.93 13.57
N ASP A 39 3.99 -5.36 12.48
CA ASP A 39 2.87 -4.64 11.84
C ASP A 39 1.60 -4.64 12.71
N GLN A 40 1.52 -5.52 13.71
CA GLN A 40 0.38 -5.64 14.63
C GLN A 40 0.48 -4.69 15.85
N ILE A 41 1.63 -4.03 16.05
CA ILE A 41 1.85 -3.15 17.20
C ILE A 41 0.91 -1.94 17.16
N PHE A 42 0.77 -1.30 16.00
CA PHE A 42 -0.07 -0.11 15.87
C PHE A 42 -1.57 -0.40 16.07
N PRO A 43 -2.16 -1.44 15.44
CA PRO A 43 -3.50 -1.88 15.77
C PRO A 43 -3.69 -2.26 17.24
N LEU A 44 -2.72 -2.95 17.85
CA LEU A 44 -2.77 -3.28 19.28
C LEU A 44 -2.82 -2.03 20.15
N PHE A 45 -1.95 -1.04 19.85
CA PHE A 45 -1.95 0.25 20.54
C PHE A 45 -3.33 0.94 20.48
N VAL A 46 -3.94 1.01 19.30
CA VAL A 46 -5.26 1.61 19.12
C VAL A 46 -6.32 0.86 19.94
N MET A 47 -6.26 -0.49 19.97
CA MET A 47 -7.19 -1.30 20.76
C MET A 47 -6.99 -1.12 22.27
N GLN A 48 -5.77 -0.96 22.74
CA GLN A 48 -5.47 -0.78 24.18
C GLN A 48 -5.83 0.63 24.67
N VAL A 49 -5.58 1.66 23.85
CA VAL A 49 -5.81 3.06 24.28
C VAL A 49 -7.25 3.51 24.03
N MET A 50 -7.87 3.03 22.96
CA MET A 50 -9.18 3.49 22.51
C MET A 50 -10.26 2.40 22.59
N GLY A 51 -9.96 1.23 23.13
CA GLY A 51 -10.89 0.10 23.22
C GLY A 51 -12.11 0.38 24.08
N ASP A 52 -11.98 1.25 25.08
CA ASP A 52 -13.07 1.63 25.97
C ASP A 52 -14.13 2.53 25.29
N TYR A 53 -13.76 3.14 24.15
CA TYR A 53 -14.69 3.98 23.38
C TYR A 53 -15.37 3.16 22.28
N PRO A 54 -16.68 2.85 22.41
CA PRO A 54 -17.39 2.05 21.41
C PRO A 54 -17.37 2.74 20.05
N GLY A 55 -16.91 2.03 19.01
CA GLY A 55 -16.86 2.50 17.63
C GLY A 55 -15.51 3.07 17.18
N VAL A 56 -14.64 3.55 18.05
CA VAL A 56 -13.35 4.13 17.67
C VAL A 56 -12.40 3.10 17.04
N PRO A 57 -12.25 1.88 17.59
CA PRO A 57 -11.46 0.85 16.91
C PRO A 57 -12.00 0.46 15.54
N GLY A 58 -13.33 0.44 15.37
CA GLY A 58 -13.97 0.18 14.09
C GLY A 58 -13.70 1.28 13.07
N LEU A 59 -13.73 2.53 13.49
CA LEU A 59 -13.39 3.69 12.63
C LEU A 59 -11.93 3.61 12.16
N PHE A 60 -11.02 3.24 13.05
CA PHE A 60 -9.61 3.04 12.70
C PHE A 60 -9.44 1.96 11.61
N VAL A 61 -10.05 0.79 11.81
CA VAL A 61 -9.99 -0.30 10.82
C VAL A 61 -10.59 0.13 9.49
N ALA A 62 -11.74 0.83 9.51
CA ALA A 62 -12.38 1.35 8.30
C ALA A 62 -11.48 2.36 7.57
N GLY A 63 -10.78 3.24 8.29
CA GLY A 63 -9.83 4.20 7.73
C GLY A 63 -8.64 3.52 7.04
N VAL A 64 -8.03 2.54 7.70
CA VAL A 64 -6.92 1.75 7.13
C VAL A 64 -7.38 1.00 5.88
N PHE A 65 -8.56 0.39 5.92
CA PHE A 65 -9.12 -0.35 4.79
C PHE A 65 -9.41 0.56 3.60
N SER A 66 -9.99 1.76 3.86
CA SER A 66 -10.26 2.77 2.85
C SER A 66 -8.99 3.25 2.15
N GLY A 67 -7.93 3.55 2.92
CA GLY A 67 -6.63 3.94 2.39
C GLY A 67 -5.99 2.85 1.53
N ALA A 68 -6.05 1.59 1.98
CA ALA A 68 -5.55 0.45 1.23
C ALA A 68 -6.31 0.25 -0.10
N LEU A 69 -7.65 0.30 -0.07
CA LEU A 69 -8.48 0.16 -1.27
C LEU A 69 -8.22 1.28 -2.29
N SER A 70 -8.08 2.52 -1.82
CA SER A 70 -7.76 3.67 -2.68
C SER A 70 -6.42 3.46 -3.41
N THR A 71 -5.40 3.01 -2.70
CA THR A 71 -4.07 2.76 -3.27
C THR A 71 -4.08 1.60 -4.26
N VAL A 72 -4.71 0.48 -3.91
CA VAL A 72 -4.81 -0.70 -4.78
C VAL A 72 -5.59 -0.38 -6.05
N SER A 73 -6.73 0.32 -5.93
CA SER A 73 -7.57 0.70 -7.07
C SER A 73 -6.82 1.59 -8.06
N SER A 74 -6.14 2.62 -7.59
CA SER A 74 -5.34 3.50 -8.47
C SER A 74 -4.16 2.77 -9.10
N GLY A 75 -3.49 1.88 -8.35
CA GLY A 75 -2.41 1.04 -8.86
C GLY A 75 -2.87 0.10 -9.98
N LEU A 76 -3.98 -0.60 -9.80
CA LEU A 76 -4.55 -1.50 -10.81
C LEU A 76 -4.97 -0.76 -12.08
N ASN A 77 -5.59 0.42 -11.94
CA ASN A 77 -5.98 1.23 -13.08
C ASN A 77 -4.76 1.74 -13.87
N SER A 78 -3.71 2.19 -13.17
CA SER A 78 -2.47 2.62 -13.79
C SER A 78 -1.79 1.47 -14.52
N LEU A 79 -1.71 0.29 -13.91
CA LEU A 79 -1.12 -0.90 -14.51
C LEU A 79 -1.88 -1.33 -15.76
N ALA A 80 -3.22 -1.32 -15.72
CA ALA A 80 -4.07 -1.65 -16.86
C ALA A 80 -3.88 -0.65 -18.03
N ALA A 81 -3.77 0.65 -17.71
CA ALA A 81 -3.55 1.69 -18.73
C ALA A 81 -2.18 1.55 -19.40
N VAL A 82 -1.11 1.29 -18.62
CA VAL A 82 0.24 1.05 -19.15
C VAL A 82 0.26 -0.20 -20.02
N CYS A 83 -0.36 -1.28 -19.54
CA CYS A 83 -0.45 -2.53 -20.29
C CYS A 83 -1.18 -2.35 -21.63
N LEU A 84 -2.30 -1.63 -21.65
CA LEU A 84 -3.01 -1.32 -22.89
C LEU A 84 -2.13 -0.54 -23.86
N ARG A 85 -1.48 0.52 -23.38
CA ARG A 85 -0.68 1.41 -24.22
C ARG A 85 0.56 0.73 -24.78
N ASP A 86 1.34 0.08 -23.91
CA ASP A 86 2.67 -0.41 -24.27
C ASP A 86 2.60 -1.76 -25.01
N PHE A 87 1.74 -2.68 -24.55
CA PHE A 87 1.66 -4.01 -25.17
C PHE A 87 0.65 -4.10 -26.32
N ILE A 88 -0.52 -3.49 -26.19
CA ILE A 88 -1.59 -3.65 -27.19
C ILE A 88 -1.48 -2.60 -28.30
N GLN A 89 -1.35 -1.33 -27.94
CA GLN A 89 -1.28 -0.28 -28.96
C GLN A 89 0.09 -0.17 -29.60
N SER A 90 1.16 -0.19 -28.83
CA SER A 90 2.53 -0.03 -29.34
C SER A 90 3.09 -1.35 -29.88
N GLY A 91 2.88 -2.48 -29.16
CA GLY A 91 3.41 -3.78 -29.54
C GLY A 91 2.71 -4.42 -30.72
N CYS A 92 1.38 -4.31 -30.81
CA CYS A 92 0.59 -4.88 -31.90
C CYS A 92 0.21 -3.86 -32.98
N SER A 93 0.56 -2.57 -32.84
CA SER A 93 0.22 -1.47 -33.76
C SER A 93 -1.28 -1.38 -34.10
N ILE A 94 -2.14 -1.79 -33.16
CA ILE A 94 -3.59 -1.82 -33.36
C ILE A 94 -4.17 -0.47 -32.95
N GLN A 95 -4.78 0.22 -33.90
CA GLN A 95 -5.58 1.42 -33.65
C GLN A 95 -6.93 1.00 -33.08
N LEU A 96 -7.09 1.16 -31.75
CA LEU A 96 -8.34 0.84 -31.07
C LEU A 96 -9.26 2.06 -31.03
N THR A 97 -10.55 1.81 -31.24
CA THR A 97 -11.59 2.83 -30.98
C THR A 97 -11.68 3.08 -29.49
N GLU A 98 -11.92 4.32 -29.06
CA GLU A 98 -12.01 4.75 -27.64
C GLU A 98 -12.87 3.80 -26.77
N THR A 99 -14.03 3.38 -27.30
CA THR A 99 -14.92 2.45 -26.60
C THR A 99 -14.28 1.08 -26.33
N ARG A 100 -13.54 0.55 -27.33
CA ARG A 100 -12.86 -0.76 -27.20
C ARG A 100 -11.66 -0.65 -26.27
N ALA A 101 -10.90 0.44 -26.35
CA ALA A 101 -9.77 0.71 -25.47
C ALA A 101 -10.25 0.74 -23.98
N THR A 102 -11.32 1.45 -23.70
CA THR A 102 -11.91 1.53 -22.35
C THR A 102 -12.39 0.16 -21.86
N PHE A 103 -13.03 -0.63 -22.71
CA PHE A 103 -13.48 -1.98 -22.35
C PHE A 103 -12.30 -2.90 -22.01
N ILE A 104 -11.26 -2.89 -22.86
CA ILE A 104 -10.05 -3.71 -22.64
C ILE A 104 -9.33 -3.28 -21.35
N THR A 105 -9.23 -1.99 -21.05
CA THR A 105 -8.62 -1.50 -19.81
C THR A 105 -9.37 -2.00 -18.58
N LYS A 106 -10.71 -1.99 -18.61
CA LYS A 106 -11.52 -2.54 -17.51
C LYS A 106 -11.29 -4.04 -17.32
N MET A 107 -11.25 -4.79 -18.42
CA MET A 107 -10.99 -6.24 -18.35
C MET A 107 -9.58 -6.55 -17.82
N LEU A 108 -8.57 -5.77 -18.23
CA LEU A 108 -7.20 -5.87 -17.72
C LEU A 108 -7.13 -5.56 -16.22
N ALA A 109 -7.82 -4.51 -15.76
CA ALA A 109 -7.86 -4.17 -14.34
C ALA A 109 -8.46 -5.30 -13.49
N VAL A 110 -9.53 -5.95 -13.96
CA VAL A 110 -10.13 -7.11 -13.31
C VAL A 110 -9.16 -8.29 -13.32
N ALA A 111 -8.52 -8.58 -14.44
CA ALA A 111 -7.54 -9.66 -14.55
C ALA A 111 -6.35 -9.46 -13.59
N PHE A 112 -5.79 -8.25 -13.53
CA PHE A 112 -4.72 -7.92 -12.57
C PHE A 112 -5.20 -8.01 -11.12
N GLY A 113 -6.46 -7.63 -10.83
CA GLY A 113 -7.06 -7.80 -9.51
C GLY A 113 -7.14 -9.28 -9.08
N ILE A 114 -7.58 -10.15 -9.98
CA ILE A 114 -7.65 -11.60 -9.74
C ILE A 114 -6.25 -12.18 -9.55
N CYS A 115 -5.29 -11.80 -10.41
CA CYS A 115 -3.89 -12.22 -10.25
C CYS A 115 -3.31 -11.76 -8.92
N GLY A 116 -3.54 -10.49 -8.53
CA GLY A 116 -3.10 -9.96 -7.24
C GLY A 116 -3.68 -10.74 -6.06
N TYR A 117 -4.96 -11.08 -6.11
CA TYR A 117 -5.61 -11.92 -5.12
C TYR A 117 -4.97 -13.31 -5.04
N GLY A 118 -4.70 -13.94 -6.19
CA GLY A 118 -3.99 -15.21 -6.26
C GLY A 118 -2.60 -15.16 -5.65
N VAL A 119 -1.85 -14.07 -5.89
CA VAL A 119 -0.52 -13.86 -5.30
C VAL A 119 -0.61 -13.76 -3.78
N VAL A 120 -1.61 -13.10 -3.21
CA VAL A 120 -1.81 -13.02 -1.76
C VAL A 120 -1.99 -14.41 -1.15
N PHE A 121 -2.75 -15.29 -1.80
CA PHE A 121 -2.89 -16.68 -1.35
C PHE A 121 -1.56 -17.45 -1.44
N ALA A 122 -0.85 -17.32 -2.56
CA ALA A 122 0.45 -17.98 -2.74
C ALA A 122 1.44 -17.56 -1.65
N VAL A 123 1.48 -16.27 -1.35
CA VAL A 123 2.33 -15.69 -0.29
C VAL A 123 1.99 -16.22 1.10
N LYS A 124 0.71 -16.44 1.39
CA LYS A 124 0.27 -17.01 2.67
C LYS A 124 0.80 -18.44 2.89
N TYR A 125 0.98 -19.21 1.82
CA TYR A 125 1.50 -20.59 1.90
C TYR A 125 3.03 -20.69 1.80
N LEU A 126 3.73 -19.58 1.48
CA LEU A 126 5.20 -19.52 1.42
C LEU A 126 5.78 -18.52 2.42
N PRO A 127 5.61 -18.73 3.74
CA PRO A 127 6.01 -17.73 4.73
C PRO A 127 7.53 -17.48 4.80
N GLY A 128 8.36 -18.43 4.37
CA GLY A 128 9.82 -18.33 4.47
C GLY A 128 10.50 -17.56 3.34
N VAL A 129 9.94 -17.49 2.15
CA VAL A 129 10.63 -16.92 0.98
C VAL A 129 10.53 -15.38 0.96
N LEU A 130 9.46 -14.82 1.47
CA LEU A 130 9.25 -13.37 1.48
C LEU A 130 9.90 -12.68 2.67
N GLU A 131 10.01 -13.34 3.80
CA GLU A 131 10.60 -12.74 4.99
C GLU A 131 12.09 -12.42 4.81
N VAL A 132 12.81 -13.23 4.03
CA VAL A 132 14.24 -13.03 3.74
C VAL A 132 14.45 -12.01 2.62
N ARG A 133 13.57 -11.93 1.62
CA ARG A 133 13.79 -11.11 0.42
C ARG A 133 13.19 -9.71 0.51
N THR A 134 12.17 -9.49 1.32
CA THR A 134 11.45 -8.20 1.40
C THR A 134 12.07 -7.22 2.40
N LYS A 135 13.02 -7.68 3.23
CA LYS A 135 13.51 -6.88 4.36
C LYS A 135 14.37 -5.66 4.02
N ARG A 136 14.86 -5.45 2.79
CA ARG A 136 15.65 -4.23 2.51
C ARG A 136 15.56 -3.60 1.11
N PRO A 137 15.56 -4.28 -0.04
CA PRO A 137 15.69 -3.55 -1.32
C PRO A 137 14.35 -3.02 -1.87
N PHE A 138 13.22 -3.68 -1.58
CA PHE A 138 11.94 -3.33 -2.21
C PHE A 138 11.37 -2.00 -1.70
N LEU A 139 11.41 -1.76 -0.40
CA LEU A 139 10.96 -0.49 0.20
C LEU A 139 11.83 0.69 -0.25
N ILE A 140 13.16 0.50 -0.29
CA ILE A 140 14.10 1.53 -0.76
C ILE A 140 13.88 1.81 -2.25
N HIS A 141 13.61 0.78 -3.04
CA HIS A 141 13.36 0.92 -4.48
C HIS A 141 12.01 1.60 -4.76
N LEU A 142 10.97 1.26 -4.00
CA LEU A 142 9.64 1.87 -4.09
C LEU A 142 9.64 3.34 -3.65
N ILE A 143 10.36 3.67 -2.60
CA ILE A 143 10.59 5.05 -2.14
C ILE A 143 11.41 5.82 -3.19
N SER A 144 12.44 5.22 -3.76
CA SER A 144 13.27 5.83 -4.81
C SER A 144 12.49 6.08 -6.11
N ILE A 145 11.61 5.17 -6.52
CA ILE A 145 10.75 5.34 -7.71
C ILE A 145 9.72 6.44 -7.47
N ASN A 146 9.07 6.46 -6.31
CA ASN A 146 8.14 7.54 -5.95
C ASN A 146 8.83 8.90 -5.87
N PHE A 147 10.04 8.96 -5.32
CA PHE A 147 10.81 10.20 -5.25
C PHE A 147 11.24 10.70 -6.64
N ARG A 148 11.61 9.79 -7.54
CA ARG A 148 11.95 10.12 -8.93
C ARG A 148 10.74 10.61 -9.74
N GLN A 149 9.59 9.98 -9.58
CA GLN A 149 8.36 10.42 -10.23
C GLN A 149 7.90 11.80 -9.73
N LEU A 150 8.02 12.06 -8.44
CA LEU A 150 7.70 13.37 -7.85
C LEU A 150 8.63 14.47 -8.34
N TRP A 151 9.91 14.16 -8.58
CA TRP A 151 10.89 15.13 -9.10
C TRP A 151 10.60 15.47 -10.58
N VAL A 152 10.24 14.51 -11.40
CA VAL A 152 9.87 14.73 -12.82
C VAL A 152 8.59 15.55 -12.95
N PHE A 153 7.59 15.36 -12.07
CA PHE A 153 6.37 16.16 -12.05
C PHE A 153 6.54 17.57 -11.46
N SER A 154 7.63 17.83 -10.75
CA SER A 154 7.96 19.16 -10.20
C SER A 154 8.73 20.04 -11.17
N VAL A 155 9.26 19.50 -12.26
CA VAL A 155 10.11 20.22 -13.24
C VAL A 155 9.38 20.46 -14.58
N LEU A 156 8.19 19.87 -14.79
CA LEU A 156 7.25 20.17 -15.89
C LEU A 156 6.12 21.07 -15.40
#